data_bddf92b258f967520fc7030c5b0af601
#
_entry.id   bddf92b258f967520fc7030c5b0af601
#
_cell.length_a   1.000
_cell.length_b   1.000
_cell.length_c   1.000
_cell.angle_alpha   90.00
_cell.angle_beta   90.00
_cell.angle_gamma   90.00
#
_symmetry.space_group_name_H-M   'P 1'
#
loop_
_entity.id
_entity.type
_entity.pdbx_description
1 polymer ?
#
loop_
_entity_poly.entity_id
_entity_poly.type
_entity_poly.pdbx_seq_one_letter_code
_entity_poly.pdbx_strand_id
1 'polypeptide(L)'
;MKKFALFFIVLVSVFSLSAEAFLSVNDLESAKIVERVEFDGVFIVGAEGKHVTVEEADAKEAPDGEVFNLRIKLEGSGSAKHRHIELNAKKGETLKVYLISSGEDVRNLAVVNKDTGAEIGVLDAPGKNDSIGIASIEIPADGTYLLYSKNKGINIYLVICE
;
A
#
# COMPACT_ATOMS: atom_id res chain seq x y z
N MET A 1 -54.76 21.95 30.93
CA MET A 1 -54.02 20.70 30.52
C MET A 1 -52.88 21.09 29.61
N LYS A 2 -51.63 21.05 30.15
CA LYS A 2 -50.43 21.39 29.39
C LYS A 2 -49.92 20.09 28.74
N LYS A 3 -49.89 20.04 27.40
CA LYS A 3 -49.29 18.90 26.66
C LYS A 3 -47.78 19.06 26.59
N PHE A 4 -47.06 18.18 27.29
CA PHE A 4 -45.62 18.05 27.13
C PHE A 4 -45.32 17.25 25.87
N ALA A 5 -44.71 17.88 24.86
CA ALA A 5 -44.14 17.17 23.72
C ALA A 5 -42.76 16.68 24.09
N LEU A 6 -42.63 15.36 24.18
CA LEU A 6 -41.36 14.69 24.40
C LEU A 6 -40.61 14.62 23.06
N PHE A 7 -39.55 15.41 22.91
CA PHE A 7 -38.67 15.37 21.73
C PHE A 7 -37.67 14.25 21.92
N PHE A 8 -37.84 13.15 21.20
CA PHE A 8 -36.85 12.07 21.15
C PHE A 8 -35.74 12.49 20.19
N ILE A 9 -34.58 12.89 20.70
CA ILE A 9 -33.37 13.07 19.91
C ILE A 9 -32.77 11.68 19.67
N VAL A 10 -32.98 11.14 18.48
CA VAL A 10 -32.28 9.95 18.02
C VAL A 10 -30.85 10.36 17.67
N LEU A 11 -29.92 10.08 18.56
CA LEU A 11 -28.50 10.23 18.30
C LEU A 11 -28.07 9.11 17.33
N VAL A 12 -28.09 9.40 16.03
CA VAL A 12 -27.51 8.50 15.03
C VAL A 12 -25.99 8.64 15.14
N SER A 13 -25.37 7.73 15.88
CA SER A 13 -23.93 7.56 15.85
C SER A 13 -23.55 6.99 14.47
N VAL A 14 -23.07 7.85 13.60
CA VAL A 14 -22.45 7.45 12.34
C VAL A 14 -21.10 6.82 12.75
N PHE A 15 -21.08 5.50 12.90
CA PHE A 15 -19.82 4.76 12.85
C PHE A 15 -19.31 4.89 11.42
N SER A 16 -18.36 5.79 11.20
CA SER A 16 -17.54 5.73 10.00
C SER A 16 -16.67 4.46 10.14
N LEU A 17 -17.08 3.37 9.50
CA LEU A 17 -16.15 2.29 9.21
C LEU A 17 -15.04 2.93 8.37
N SER A 18 -13.85 3.13 8.94
CA SER A 18 -12.67 3.35 8.13
C SER A 18 -12.45 2.04 7.39
N ALA A 19 -12.58 2.05 6.09
CA ALA A 19 -12.15 0.92 5.29
C ALA A 19 -10.62 0.86 5.44
N GLU A 20 -10.15 -0.14 6.18
CA GLU A 20 -8.74 -0.50 6.25
C GLU A 20 -8.27 -0.81 4.83
N ALA A 21 -7.21 -0.14 4.37
CA ALA A 21 -6.63 -0.46 3.07
C ALA A 21 -5.75 -1.71 3.25
N PHE A 22 -6.10 -2.76 2.52
CA PHE A 22 -5.41 -4.04 2.61
C PHE A 22 -5.16 -4.63 1.23
N LEU A 23 -3.92 -5.02 0.96
CA LEU A 23 -3.52 -5.71 -0.28
C LEU A 23 -2.50 -6.79 0.03
N SER A 24 -2.91 -8.05 0.01
CA SER A 24 -2.02 -9.21 0.06
C SER A 24 -1.80 -9.77 -1.34
N VAL A 25 -0.56 -10.10 -1.68
CA VAL A 25 -0.27 -10.79 -2.95
C VAL A 25 -0.92 -12.18 -3.02
N ASN A 26 -1.17 -12.81 -1.87
CA ASN A 26 -1.80 -14.13 -1.82
C ASN A 26 -3.27 -14.11 -2.30
N ASP A 27 -3.89 -12.92 -2.36
CA ASP A 27 -5.26 -12.71 -2.85
C ASP A 27 -5.29 -12.31 -4.34
N LEU A 28 -4.13 -12.24 -5.00
CA LEU A 28 -3.99 -11.83 -6.38
C LEU A 28 -3.74 -13.03 -7.32
N GLU A 29 -3.93 -12.78 -8.61
CA GLU A 29 -3.51 -13.67 -9.69
C GLU A 29 -2.32 -13.06 -10.45
N SER A 30 -1.51 -13.92 -11.06
CA SER A 30 -0.40 -13.46 -11.92
C SER A 30 -0.92 -12.62 -13.09
N ALA A 31 -0.41 -11.39 -13.20
CA ALA A 31 -0.86 -10.43 -14.20
C ALA A 31 0.24 -9.42 -14.55
N LYS A 32 0.14 -8.88 -15.77
CA LYS A 32 0.88 -7.69 -16.20
C LYS A 32 -0.07 -6.50 -16.19
N ILE A 33 0.16 -5.57 -15.26
CA ILE A 33 -0.69 -4.41 -15.02
C ILE A 33 -0.12 -3.21 -15.78
N VAL A 34 -0.85 -2.73 -16.78
CA VAL A 34 -0.48 -1.62 -17.66
C VAL A 34 -1.40 -0.41 -17.52
N GLU A 35 -2.31 -0.46 -16.56
CA GLU A 35 -3.28 0.59 -16.24
C GLU A 35 -3.53 0.61 -14.71
N ARG A 36 -4.47 1.40 -14.26
CA ARG A 36 -4.88 1.46 -12.85
C ARG A 36 -5.91 0.38 -12.56
N VAL A 37 -5.57 -0.56 -11.68
CA VAL A 37 -6.44 -1.68 -11.26
C VAL A 37 -6.64 -1.63 -9.76
N GLU A 38 -7.89 -1.80 -9.31
CA GLU A 38 -8.30 -1.77 -7.90
C GLU A 38 -8.35 -3.17 -7.28
N PHE A 39 -7.86 -3.26 -6.04
CA PHE A 39 -7.93 -4.42 -5.16
C PHE A 39 -8.26 -3.93 -3.74
N ASP A 40 -9.48 -4.14 -3.28
CA ASP A 40 -9.96 -3.79 -1.92
C ASP A 40 -9.55 -2.38 -1.43
N GLY A 41 -9.78 -1.37 -2.29
CA GLY A 41 -9.47 0.03 -1.98
C GLY A 41 -8.01 0.43 -2.15
N VAL A 42 -7.13 -0.52 -2.52
CA VAL A 42 -5.75 -0.27 -2.94
C VAL A 42 -5.66 -0.41 -4.45
N PHE A 43 -4.92 0.47 -5.10
CA PHE A 43 -4.74 0.45 -6.55
C PHE A 43 -3.30 0.11 -6.90
N ILE A 44 -3.12 -0.79 -7.85
CA ILE A 44 -1.84 -1.02 -8.52
C ILE A 44 -1.88 -0.27 -9.85
N VAL A 45 -0.91 0.59 -10.09
CA VAL A 45 -0.90 1.49 -11.25
C VAL A 45 0.32 1.24 -12.12
N GLY A 46 0.08 0.65 -13.29
CA GLY A 46 1.05 0.53 -14.38
C GLY A 46 0.77 1.54 -15.49
N ALA A 47 1.58 1.48 -16.54
CA ALA A 47 1.37 2.16 -17.81
C ALA A 47 2.01 1.36 -18.94
N GLU A 48 1.65 1.66 -20.19
CA GLU A 48 2.31 1.06 -21.35
C GLU A 48 3.82 1.30 -21.32
N GLY A 49 4.62 0.24 -21.47
CA GLY A 49 6.08 0.29 -21.33
C GLY A 49 6.61 0.54 -19.90
N LYS A 50 5.72 0.73 -18.92
CA LYS A 50 6.01 0.97 -17.50
C LYS A 50 5.07 0.17 -16.60
N HIS A 51 4.89 -1.10 -16.92
CA HIS A 51 3.99 -1.99 -16.20
C HIS A 51 4.48 -2.33 -14.78
N VAL A 52 3.54 -2.82 -13.99
CA VAL A 52 3.78 -3.57 -12.75
C VAL A 52 3.45 -5.04 -13.02
N THR A 53 4.21 -5.96 -12.47
CA THR A 53 3.96 -7.39 -12.62
C THR A 53 3.56 -8.00 -11.29
N VAL A 54 2.48 -8.75 -11.28
CA VAL A 54 2.17 -9.73 -10.24
C VAL A 54 2.62 -11.09 -10.77
N GLU A 55 3.55 -11.74 -10.11
CA GLU A 55 4.14 -12.98 -10.61
C GLU A 55 4.39 -13.98 -9.47
N GLU A 56 4.33 -15.27 -9.81
CA GLU A 56 4.77 -16.34 -8.92
C GLU A 56 6.27 -16.19 -8.58
N ALA A 57 6.61 -16.55 -7.36
CA ALA A 57 7.96 -16.54 -6.84
C ALA A 57 8.16 -17.73 -5.91
N ASP A 58 9.41 -18.07 -5.65
CA ASP A 58 9.72 -19.03 -4.59
C ASP A 58 9.11 -18.54 -3.27
N ALA A 59 8.53 -19.47 -2.52
CA ALA A 59 7.92 -19.17 -1.23
C ALA A 59 8.88 -18.39 -0.33
N LYS A 60 8.44 -17.26 0.18
CA LYS A 60 9.18 -16.45 1.13
C LYS A 60 8.36 -16.24 2.40
N GLU A 61 8.99 -16.51 3.52
CA GLU A 61 8.42 -16.27 4.84
C GLU A 61 8.89 -14.89 5.36
N ALA A 62 7.95 -14.11 5.86
CA ALA A 62 8.24 -12.86 6.56
C ALA A 62 8.60 -13.14 8.04
N PRO A 63 9.21 -12.17 8.75
CA PRO A 63 9.63 -12.35 10.15
C PRO A 63 8.51 -12.70 11.13
N ASP A 64 7.27 -12.39 10.81
CA ASP A 64 6.06 -12.71 11.59
C ASP A 64 5.41 -14.06 11.22
N GLY A 65 6.02 -14.82 10.29
CA GLY A 65 5.56 -16.15 9.86
C GLY A 65 4.60 -16.14 8.67
N GLU A 66 4.24 -14.97 8.13
CA GLU A 66 3.43 -14.90 6.90
C GLU A 66 4.23 -15.43 5.71
N VAL A 67 3.60 -16.27 4.88
CA VAL A 67 4.26 -16.92 3.73
C VAL A 67 3.62 -16.42 2.43
N PHE A 68 4.45 -16.00 1.50
CA PHE A 68 4.05 -15.47 0.20
C PHE A 68 4.63 -16.32 -0.95
N ASN A 69 3.76 -16.67 -1.91
CA ASN A 69 4.12 -17.41 -3.13
C ASN A 69 4.03 -16.53 -4.39
N LEU A 70 3.54 -15.30 -4.25
CA LEU A 70 3.52 -14.28 -5.29
C LEU A 70 4.22 -13.03 -4.81
N ARG A 71 4.49 -12.13 -5.75
CA ARG A 71 5.02 -10.79 -5.47
C ARG A 71 4.47 -9.77 -6.44
N ILE A 72 4.28 -8.53 -5.97
CA ILE A 72 4.11 -7.35 -6.82
C ILE A 72 5.51 -6.83 -7.13
N LYS A 73 5.90 -6.85 -8.39
CA LYS A 73 7.22 -6.41 -8.83
C LYS A 73 7.13 -5.02 -9.45
N LEU A 74 7.66 -4.04 -8.72
CA LEU A 74 7.87 -2.68 -9.22
C LEU A 74 9.21 -2.63 -9.96
N GLU A 75 9.18 -2.83 -11.27
CA GLU A 75 10.38 -2.87 -12.11
C GLU A 75 10.98 -1.47 -12.32
N GLY A 76 12.09 -1.18 -11.65
CA GLY A 76 12.76 0.12 -11.78
C GLY A 76 12.05 1.24 -11.01
N SER A 77 12.38 2.48 -11.33
CA SER A 77 11.78 3.65 -10.70
C SER A 77 10.31 3.82 -11.07
N GLY A 78 9.52 4.20 -10.08
CA GLY A 78 8.13 4.62 -10.23
C GLY A 78 7.98 6.14 -10.22
N SER A 79 6.75 6.57 -10.30
CA SER A 79 6.36 7.99 -10.20
C SER A 79 4.85 8.09 -9.94
N ALA A 80 4.35 9.31 -9.79
CA ALA A 80 2.91 9.55 -9.70
C ALA A 80 2.10 9.13 -10.97
N LYS A 81 2.77 8.76 -12.05
CA LYS A 81 2.12 8.38 -13.31
C LYS A 81 2.13 6.88 -13.58
N HIS A 82 3.06 6.14 -12.99
CA HIS A 82 3.24 4.71 -13.25
C HIS A 82 4.10 4.00 -12.21
N ARG A 83 3.99 2.67 -12.13
CA ARG A 83 4.75 1.79 -11.22
C ARG A 83 4.64 2.23 -9.77
N HIS A 84 3.40 2.41 -9.32
CA HIS A 84 3.12 2.73 -7.94
C HIS A 84 1.92 1.94 -7.40
N ILE A 85 1.85 1.85 -6.09
CA ILE A 85 0.65 1.47 -5.36
C ILE A 85 0.02 2.75 -4.84
N GLU A 86 -1.31 2.86 -4.94
CA GLU A 86 -2.08 4.02 -4.48
C GLU A 86 -3.13 3.56 -3.47
N LEU A 87 -3.26 4.27 -2.37
CA LEU A 87 -4.28 4.02 -1.34
C LEU A 87 -4.74 5.32 -0.70
N ASN A 88 -5.94 5.29 -0.14
CA ASN A 88 -6.43 6.36 0.73
C ASN A 88 -6.08 6.01 2.18
N ALA A 89 -5.64 7.01 2.93
CA ALA A 89 -5.32 6.85 4.34
C ALA A 89 -5.71 8.08 5.14
N LYS A 90 -5.97 7.89 6.44
CA LYS A 90 -6.34 8.94 7.39
C LYS A 90 -5.17 9.30 8.28
N LYS A 91 -5.19 10.51 8.78
CA LYS A 91 -4.24 10.97 9.78
C LYS A 91 -4.22 10.06 11.01
N GLY A 92 -3.02 9.63 11.41
CA GLY A 92 -2.79 8.78 12.56
C GLY A 92 -2.83 7.29 12.27
N GLU A 93 -3.27 6.87 11.06
CA GLU A 93 -3.12 5.49 10.62
C GLU A 93 -1.66 5.14 10.40
N THR A 94 -1.33 3.86 10.53
CA THR A 94 0.00 3.32 10.27
C THR A 94 0.00 2.56 8.95
N LEU A 95 0.75 3.04 7.98
CA LEU A 95 1.04 2.30 6.76
C LEU A 95 2.18 1.31 7.03
N LYS A 96 1.91 0.02 6.84
CA LYS A 96 2.86 -1.09 6.96
C LYS A 96 3.03 -1.78 5.63
N VAL A 97 4.26 -2.01 5.21
CA VAL A 97 4.58 -2.65 3.93
C VAL A 97 5.59 -3.77 4.14
N TYR A 98 5.29 -4.94 3.57
CA TYR A 98 6.19 -6.08 3.48
C TYR A 98 6.89 -6.04 2.14
N LEU A 99 8.20 -5.85 2.15
CA LEU A 99 8.95 -5.56 0.94
C LEU A 99 10.38 -6.11 0.98
N ILE A 100 10.94 -6.31 -0.22
CA ILE A 100 12.34 -6.67 -0.41
C ILE A 100 12.86 -6.03 -1.70
N SER A 101 14.12 -5.69 -1.73
CA SER A 101 14.80 -5.25 -2.95
C SER A 101 14.83 -6.39 -3.99
N SER A 102 14.72 -6.09 -5.26
CA SER A 102 14.99 -7.08 -6.32
C SER A 102 16.48 -7.25 -6.61
N GLY A 103 17.36 -6.53 -5.94
CA GLY A 103 18.81 -6.62 -6.01
C GLY A 103 19.42 -6.88 -4.63
N GLU A 104 20.75 -6.94 -4.55
CA GLU A 104 21.49 -7.21 -3.32
C GLU A 104 21.56 -5.98 -2.40
N ASP A 105 21.44 -4.79 -2.98
CA ASP A 105 21.46 -3.50 -2.29
C ASP A 105 20.10 -3.18 -1.64
N VAL A 106 20.13 -2.47 -0.52
CA VAL A 106 18.93 -1.87 0.08
C VAL A 106 18.37 -0.81 -0.88
N ARG A 107 17.06 -0.81 -1.05
CA ARG A 107 16.37 0.15 -1.92
C ARG A 107 15.27 0.87 -1.19
N ASN A 108 14.87 2.00 -1.73
CA ASN A 108 13.98 2.92 -1.08
C ASN A 108 12.62 2.98 -1.78
N LEU A 109 11.55 2.66 -1.04
CA LEU A 109 10.17 2.89 -1.42
C LEU A 109 9.72 4.22 -0.85
N ALA A 110 9.50 5.22 -1.70
CA ALA A 110 8.97 6.51 -1.29
C ALA A 110 7.49 6.40 -0.95
N VAL A 111 7.06 7.11 0.08
CA VAL A 111 5.65 7.34 0.43
C VAL A 111 5.35 8.82 0.19
N VAL A 112 4.48 9.11 -0.77
CA VAL A 112 4.21 10.46 -1.26
C VAL A 112 2.73 10.77 -1.16
N ASN A 113 2.38 11.90 -0.54
CA ASN A 113 1.01 12.41 -0.60
C ASN A 113 0.72 12.89 -2.02
N LYS A 114 -0.27 12.29 -2.68
CA LYS A 114 -0.63 12.54 -4.08
C LYS A 114 -1.12 13.98 -4.31
N ASP A 115 -1.86 14.52 -3.35
CA ASP A 115 -2.54 15.82 -3.50
C ASP A 115 -1.55 16.98 -3.39
N THR A 116 -0.52 16.84 -2.55
CA THR A 116 0.50 17.86 -2.32
C THR A 116 1.81 17.61 -3.06
N GLY A 117 2.05 16.36 -3.50
CA GLY A 117 3.33 15.92 -4.05
C GLY A 117 4.44 15.79 -3.01
N ALA A 118 4.14 15.94 -1.73
CA ALA A 118 5.13 15.88 -0.65
C ALA A 118 5.49 14.41 -0.33
N GLU A 119 6.78 14.09 -0.32
CA GLU A 119 7.29 12.84 0.24
C GLU A 119 7.20 12.93 1.77
N ILE A 120 6.41 12.03 2.39
CA ILE A 120 6.26 11.97 3.84
C ILE A 120 7.31 11.08 4.51
N GLY A 121 7.95 10.21 3.74
CA GLY A 121 9.03 9.36 4.18
C GLY A 121 9.41 8.29 3.17
N VAL A 122 10.31 7.44 3.61
CA VAL A 122 10.90 6.37 2.81
C VAL A 122 10.91 5.08 3.62
N LEU A 123 10.51 3.97 3.00
CA LEU A 123 10.56 2.63 3.56
C LEU A 123 11.72 1.86 2.91
N ASP A 124 12.61 1.31 3.74
CA ASP A 124 13.77 0.58 3.27
C ASP A 124 13.40 -0.87 2.93
N ALA A 125 13.66 -1.27 1.69
CA ALA A 125 13.55 -2.64 1.21
C ALA A 125 14.92 -3.33 1.36
N PRO A 126 15.08 -4.31 2.26
CA PRO A 126 16.33 -5.05 2.43
C PRO A 126 16.75 -5.77 1.16
N GLY A 127 18.01 -6.17 1.03
CA GLY A 127 18.54 -6.87 -0.14
C GLY A 127 17.84 -8.20 -0.41
N LYS A 128 17.80 -8.64 -1.67
CA LYS A 128 17.07 -9.87 -2.10
C LYS A 128 17.49 -11.15 -1.36
N ASN A 129 18.69 -11.18 -0.80
CA ASN A 129 19.23 -12.32 -0.05
C ASN A 129 18.86 -12.30 1.44
N ASP A 130 18.25 -11.20 1.89
CA ASP A 130 17.77 -11.03 3.25
C ASP A 130 16.34 -11.60 3.40
N SER A 131 15.81 -11.56 4.62
CA SER A 131 14.40 -11.81 4.88
C SER A 131 13.56 -10.66 4.34
N ILE A 132 12.26 -10.90 4.12
CA ILE A 132 11.30 -9.82 3.84
C ILE A 132 11.40 -8.78 4.97
N GLY A 133 11.54 -7.51 4.61
CA GLY A 133 11.46 -6.41 5.55
C GLY A 133 10.01 -6.04 5.81
N ILE A 134 9.72 -5.70 7.07
CA ILE A 134 8.44 -5.09 7.47
C ILE A 134 8.77 -3.65 7.86
N ALA A 135 8.36 -2.70 7.03
CA ALA A 135 8.61 -1.28 7.27
C ALA A 135 7.30 -0.54 7.44
N SER A 136 7.26 0.47 8.32
CA SER A 136 6.05 1.23 8.61
C SER A 136 6.31 2.72 8.74
N ILE A 137 5.26 3.51 8.51
CA ILE A 137 5.25 4.96 8.67
C ILE A 137 3.86 5.43 9.11
N GLU A 138 3.80 6.40 10.02
CA GLU A 138 2.56 7.05 10.41
C GLU A 138 2.10 8.06 9.35
N ILE A 139 0.81 8.06 9.05
CA ILE A 139 0.17 8.96 8.09
C ILE A 139 -0.08 10.32 8.76
N PRO A 140 0.52 11.41 8.28
CA PRO A 140 0.45 12.73 8.95
C PRO A 140 -0.83 13.50 8.66
N ALA A 141 -1.58 13.16 7.61
CA ALA A 141 -2.80 13.85 7.20
C ALA A 141 -3.70 12.91 6.37
N ASP A 142 -5.00 13.19 6.36
CA ASP A 142 -5.92 12.51 5.44
C ASP A 142 -5.52 12.77 3.99
N GLY A 143 -5.63 11.76 3.12
CA GLY A 143 -5.33 11.92 1.70
C GLY A 143 -5.07 10.63 0.96
N THR A 144 -4.72 10.78 -0.31
CA THR A 144 -4.28 9.67 -1.16
C THR A 144 -2.76 9.61 -1.14
N TYR A 145 -2.23 8.41 -0.95
CA TYR A 145 -0.78 8.15 -0.88
C TYR A 145 -0.32 7.23 -1.98
N LEU A 146 0.85 7.53 -2.51
CA LEU A 146 1.53 6.76 -3.56
C LEU A 146 2.79 6.13 -2.98
N LEU A 147 2.97 4.83 -3.27
CA LEU A 147 4.15 4.07 -2.92
C LEU A 147 4.88 3.68 -4.19
N TYR A 148 6.08 4.18 -4.41
CA TYR A 148 6.88 3.81 -5.57
C TYR A 148 8.39 3.77 -5.27
N SER A 149 9.10 2.92 -6.01
CA SER A 149 10.55 2.85 -5.90
C SER A 149 11.22 4.13 -6.44
N LYS A 150 12.19 4.65 -5.70
CA LYS A 150 12.92 5.86 -6.10
C LYS A 150 13.87 5.63 -7.27
N ASN A 151 14.42 4.43 -7.41
CA ASN A 151 15.50 4.21 -8.40
C ASN A 151 15.51 2.85 -9.09
N LYS A 152 15.25 1.76 -8.40
CA LYS A 152 15.40 0.39 -8.92
C LYS A 152 14.23 -0.50 -8.46
N GLY A 153 14.16 -1.72 -8.95
CA GLY A 153 13.06 -2.64 -8.66
C GLY A 153 12.94 -3.03 -7.19
N ILE A 154 11.72 -3.05 -6.68
CA ILE A 154 11.31 -3.52 -5.35
C ILE A 154 10.18 -4.52 -5.53
N ASN A 155 10.18 -5.57 -4.74
CA ASN A 155 9.10 -6.53 -4.63
C ASN A 155 8.29 -6.22 -3.36
N ILE A 156 6.97 -6.16 -3.50
CA ILE A 156 6.02 -5.91 -2.41
C ILE A 156 5.15 -7.15 -2.25
N TYR A 157 4.87 -7.54 -1.02
CA TYR A 157 4.10 -8.74 -0.67
C TYR A 157 2.79 -8.40 0.04
N LEU A 158 2.79 -7.38 0.89
CA LEU A 158 1.62 -6.99 1.68
C LEU A 158 1.67 -5.49 1.94
N VAL A 159 0.53 -4.83 1.81
CA VAL A 159 0.31 -3.43 2.18
C VAL A 159 -0.89 -3.35 3.10
N ILE A 160 -0.72 -2.78 4.28
CA ILE A 160 -1.77 -2.57 5.28
C ILE A 160 -1.73 -1.11 5.70
N CYS A 161 -2.89 -0.46 5.82
CA CYS A 161 -3.02 0.85 6.43
C CYS A 161 -4.17 0.82 7.45
N GLU A 162 -3.85 0.93 8.72
CA GLU A 162 -4.76 0.79 9.87
C GLU A 162 -4.50 1.84 10.96
#